data_ba255ee57cde7ae1725e576cf4c8bda3
#
_entry.id   ba255ee57cde7ae1725e576cf4c8bda3
#
_cell.length_a   1.000
_cell.length_b   1.000
_cell.length_c   1.000
_cell.angle_alpha   90.00
_cell.angle_beta   90.00
_cell.angle_gamma   90.00
#
_symmetry.space_group_name_H-M   'P 1'
#
loop_
_entity.id
_entity.type
_entity.pdbx_description
1 polymer ?
#
loop_
_entity_poly.entity_id
_entity_poly.type
_entity_poly.pdbx_seq_one_letter_code
_entity_poly.pdbx_strand_id
1 'polypeptide(L)'
;MPTYNKLVRDKIPLIIENTGKKFSTEILNDQDYIKYLKEKSYEELNEYWTAESNGEAVEELADLLEIIHALAKHRGSFIEEVEAVRKEKAEKRGGFEAKIFLIEVEE
;
A
#
# COMPACT_ATOMS: atom_id res chain seq x y z
N MET A 1 -9.04 5.83 26.67
CA MET A 1 -9.08 5.95 25.22
C MET A 1 -8.12 4.94 24.60
N PRO A 2 -8.56 4.15 23.60
CA PRO A 2 -7.65 3.25 22.91
C PRO A 2 -6.55 4.04 22.20
N THR A 3 -5.36 3.47 22.16
CA THR A 3 -4.19 4.07 21.50
C THR A 3 -3.88 3.27 20.24
N TYR A 4 -3.85 3.92 19.09
CA TYR A 4 -3.62 3.26 17.80
C TYR A 4 -2.19 3.40 17.31
N ASN A 5 -1.60 4.60 17.40
CA ASN A 5 -0.24 4.91 16.90
C ASN A 5 0.00 4.38 15.48
N LYS A 6 -0.91 4.74 14.59
CA LYS A 6 -0.91 4.30 13.19
C LYS A 6 -0.95 5.48 12.24
N LEU A 7 -0.26 5.34 11.12
CA LEU A 7 -0.46 6.24 10.00
C LEU A 7 -1.86 5.96 9.42
N VAL A 8 -2.63 7.01 9.18
CA VAL A 8 -4.00 6.91 8.65
C VAL A 8 -4.13 7.76 7.38
N ARG A 9 -5.16 7.49 6.58
CA ARG A 9 -5.47 8.29 5.40
C ARG A 9 -5.86 9.72 5.83
N ASP A 10 -5.62 10.66 4.95
CA ASP A 10 -5.72 12.10 5.22
C ASP A 10 -7.08 12.55 5.77
N LYS A 11 -8.16 11.92 5.35
CA LYS A 11 -9.51 12.32 5.76
C LYS A 11 -10.02 11.60 7.01
N ILE A 12 -9.25 10.67 7.57
CA ILE A 12 -9.70 9.93 8.75
C ILE A 12 -9.97 10.84 9.95
N PRO A 13 -9.11 11.84 10.28
CA PRO A 13 -9.43 12.74 11.38
C PRO A 13 -10.77 13.46 11.21
N LEU A 14 -11.08 13.92 9.99
CA LEU A 14 -12.37 14.55 9.71
C LEU A 14 -13.53 13.60 9.91
N ILE A 15 -13.37 12.35 9.48
CA ILE A 15 -14.41 11.32 9.65
C ILE A 15 -14.67 11.05 11.14
N ILE A 16 -13.61 10.96 11.95
CA ILE A 16 -13.73 10.75 13.40
C ILE A 16 -14.39 11.98 14.05
N GLU A 17 -13.97 13.19 13.66
CA GLU A 17 -14.55 14.43 14.16
C GLU A 17 -16.05 14.47 13.95
N ASN A 18 -16.52 14.03 12.78
CA ASN A 18 -17.94 13.98 12.45
C ASN A 18 -18.74 13.00 13.31
N THR A 19 -18.10 12.06 13.99
CA THR A 19 -18.75 11.16 14.95
C THR A 19 -18.92 11.78 16.33
N GLY A 20 -18.32 12.95 16.59
CA GLY A 20 -18.32 13.60 17.89
C GLY A 20 -17.34 13.04 18.89
N LYS A 21 -16.54 12.03 18.51
CA LYS A 21 -15.54 11.45 19.41
C LYS A 21 -14.28 12.32 19.49
N LYS A 22 -13.70 12.36 20.65
CA LYS A 22 -12.42 13.05 20.84
C LYS A 22 -11.28 12.20 20.29
N PHE A 23 -10.28 12.85 19.72
CA PHE A 23 -9.11 12.17 19.16
C PHE A 23 -7.91 13.10 19.21
N SER A 24 -6.72 12.55 19.05
CA SER A 24 -5.50 13.34 18.89
C SER A 24 -4.69 12.80 17.71
N THR A 25 -4.04 13.71 17.01
CA THR A 25 -3.19 13.39 15.86
C THR A 25 -1.93 14.24 15.91
N GLU A 26 -0.92 13.81 15.17
CA GLU A 26 0.28 14.62 14.91
C GLU A 26 0.70 14.43 13.46
N ILE A 27 1.45 15.38 12.93
CA ILE A 27 2.04 15.28 11.60
C ILE A 27 3.46 14.77 11.76
N LEU A 28 3.75 13.64 11.14
CA LEU A 28 5.07 13.01 11.24
C LEU A 28 6.11 13.76 10.40
N ASN A 29 7.38 13.72 10.83
CA ASN A 29 8.48 14.11 9.95
C ASN A 29 8.67 13.06 8.85
N ASP A 30 9.49 13.37 7.84
CA ASP A 30 9.66 12.48 6.69
C ASP A 30 10.22 11.11 7.05
N GLN A 31 11.14 11.05 8.00
CA GLN A 31 11.75 9.80 8.46
C GLN A 31 10.73 8.87 9.12
N ASP A 32 9.92 9.40 10.02
CA ASP A 32 8.88 8.62 10.68
C ASP A 32 7.74 8.29 9.73
N TYR A 33 7.41 9.21 8.84
CA TYR A 33 6.39 8.97 7.81
C TYR A 33 6.74 7.72 6.98
N ILE A 34 7.96 7.64 6.46
CA ILE A 34 8.34 6.48 5.62
C ILE A 34 8.42 5.19 6.44
N LYS A 35 8.81 5.28 7.70
CA LYS A 35 8.81 4.13 8.62
C LYS A 35 7.41 3.54 8.78
N TYR A 36 6.43 4.38 9.08
CA TYR A 36 5.06 3.94 9.29
C TYR A 36 4.37 3.55 7.98
N LEU A 37 4.72 4.18 6.88
CA LEU A 37 4.22 3.80 5.56
C LEU A 37 4.70 2.39 5.19
N LYS A 38 5.96 2.08 5.48
CA LYS A 38 6.53 0.73 5.31
C LYS A 38 5.77 -0.30 6.14
N GLU A 39 5.56 -0.03 7.42
CA GLU A 39 4.80 -0.92 8.31
C GLU A 39 3.40 -1.15 7.78
N LYS A 40 2.75 -0.09 7.31
CA LYS A 40 1.40 -0.18 6.76
C LYS A 40 1.35 -1.03 5.48
N SER A 41 2.38 -0.98 4.65
CA SER A 41 2.44 -1.80 3.44
C SER A 41 2.47 -3.30 3.78
N TYR A 42 3.21 -3.68 4.80
CA TYR A 42 3.24 -5.07 5.28
C TYR A 42 1.91 -5.48 5.89
N GLU A 43 1.28 -4.59 6.65
CA GLU A 43 -0.04 -4.83 7.24
C GLU A 43 -1.08 -5.13 6.17
N GLU A 44 -1.18 -4.29 5.14
CA GLU A 44 -2.16 -4.47 4.07
C GLU A 44 -1.89 -5.73 3.24
N LEU A 45 -0.62 -6.04 2.99
CA LEU A 45 -0.25 -7.26 2.29
C LEU A 45 -0.67 -8.50 3.10
N ASN A 46 -0.43 -8.49 4.41
CA ASN A 46 -0.86 -9.57 5.30
C ASN A 46 -2.39 -9.70 5.32
N GLU A 47 -3.10 -8.59 5.36
CA GLU A 47 -4.57 -8.58 5.33
C GLU A 47 -5.11 -9.19 4.02
N TYR A 48 -4.43 -8.94 2.91
CA TYR A 48 -4.78 -9.60 1.65
C TYR A 48 -4.72 -11.12 1.77
N TRP A 49 -3.62 -11.65 2.34
CA TRP A 49 -3.43 -13.10 2.47
C TRP A 49 -4.39 -13.74 3.47
N THR A 50 -4.89 -12.99 4.44
CA THR A 50 -5.82 -13.48 5.46
C THR A 50 -7.27 -13.12 5.18
N ALA A 51 -7.56 -12.45 4.07
CA ALA A 51 -8.92 -12.09 3.68
C ALA A 51 -9.78 -13.33 3.50
N GLU A 52 -11.00 -13.29 4.00
CA GLU A 52 -11.92 -14.42 3.98
C GLU A 52 -12.77 -14.49 2.70
N SER A 53 -12.83 -13.40 1.94
CA SER A 53 -13.60 -13.33 0.70
C SER A 53 -12.82 -12.61 -0.39
N ASN A 54 -13.20 -12.85 -1.64
CA ASN A 54 -12.61 -12.15 -2.78
C ASN A 54 -12.86 -10.65 -2.70
N GLY A 55 -14.02 -10.23 -2.22
CA GLY A 55 -14.34 -8.82 -2.04
C GLY A 55 -13.41 -8.14 -1.05
N GLU A 56 -13.16 -8.77 0.09
CA GLU A 56 -12.22 -8.26 1.09
C GLU A 56 -10.80 -8.20 0.52
N ALA A 57 -10.37 -9.23 -0.21
CA ALA A 57 -9.06 -9.26 -0.84
C ALA A 57 -8.87 -8.09 -1.82
N VAL A 58 -9.90 -7.79 -2.62
CA VAL A 58 -9.86 -6.65 -3.55
C VAL A 58 -9.71 -5.33 -2.79
N GLU A 59 -10.42 -5.16 -1.67
CA GLU A 59 -10.28 -3.97 -0.83
C GLU A 59 -8.85 -3.81 -0.31
N GLU A 60 -8.22 -4.91 0.12
CA GLU A 60 -6.83 -4.87 0.60
C GLU A 60 -5.85 -4.54 -0.52
N LEU A 61 -6.11 -5.01 -1.75
CA LEU A 61 -5.31 -4.61 -2.91
C LEU A 61 -5.44 -3.11 -3.18
N ALA A 62 -6.64 -2.55 -3.05
CA ALA A 62 -6.86 -1.12 -3.21
C ALA A 62 -6.11 -0.32 -2.14
N ASP A 63 -6.12 -0.78 -0.89
CA ASP A 63 -5.37 -0.14 0.19
C ASP A 63 -3.87 -0.21 -0.06
N LEU A 64 -3.37 -1.35 -0.51
CA LEU A 64 -1.95 -1.50 -0.87
C LEU A 64 -1.58 -0.59 -2.04
N LEU A 65 -2.46 -0.47 -3.04
CA LEU A 65 -2.23 0.41 -4.19
C LEU A 65 -2.14 1.88 -3.76
N GLU A 66 -2.96 2.32 -2.79
CA GLU A 66 -2.87 3.68 -2.26
C GLU A 66 -1.51 3.93 -1.59
N ILE A 67 -0.99 2.93 -0.89
CA ILE A 67 0.36 3.01 -0.32
C ILE A 67 1.41 3.12 -1.42
N ILE A 68 1.24 2.38 -2.52
CA ILE A 68 2.15 2.47 -3.68
C ILE A 68 2.14 3.88 -4.27
N HIS A 69 0.97 4.53 -4.37
CA HIS A 69 0.88 5.93 -4.76
C HIS A 69 1.74 6.82 -3.85
N ALA A 70 1.64 6.64 -2.54
CA ALA A 70 2.41 7.42 -1.56
C ALA A 70 3.91 7.14 -1.68
N LEU A 71 4.29 5.89 -1.87
CA LEU A 71 5.69 5.48 -2.04
C LEU A 71 6.32 6.09 -3.31
N ALA A 72 5.56 6.12 -4.41
CA ALA A 72 6.01 6.76 -5.64
C ALA A 72 6.30 8.24 -5.41
N LYS A 73 5.39 8.95 -4.77
CA LYS A 73 5.56 10.38 -4.44
C LYS A 73 6.77 10.61 -3.54
N HIS A 74 7.01 9.72 -2.58
CA HIS A 74 8.16 9.81 -1.69
C HIS A 74 9.48 9.76 -2.47
N ARG A 75 9.51 9.03 -3.58
CA ARG A 75 10.70 8.92 -4.46
C ARG A 75 10.73 9.97 -5.58
N GLY A 76 9.88 10.99 -5.50
CA GLY A 76 9.83 12.05 -6.52
C GLY A 76 9.15 11.63 -7.81
N SER A 77 8.34 10.57 -7.76
CA SER A 77 7.60 10.06 -8.90
C SER A 77 6.09 10.14 -8.64
N PHE A 78 5.31 9.47 -9.45
CA PHE A 78 3.87 9.35 -9.29
C PHE A 78 3.40 8.07 -9.98
N ILE A 79 2.15 7.69 -9.71
CA ILE A 79 1.62 6.39 -10.14
C ILE A 79 1.65 6.19 -11.66
N GLU A 80 1.47 7.25 -12.45
CA GLU A 80 1.49 7.16 -13.91
C GLU A 80 2.85 6.69 -14.41
N GLU A 81 3.94 7.14 -13.78
CA GLU A 81 5.29 6.69 -14.12
C GLU A 81 5.50 5.24 -13.70
N VAL A 82 5.06 4.87 -12.51
CA VAL A 82 5.13 3.48 -12.02
C VAL A 82 4.36 2.56 -12.97
N GLU A 83 3.15 2.96 -13.38
CA GLU A 83 2.32 2.19 -14.28
C GLU A 83 2.95 2.04 -15.67
N ALA A 84 3.59 3.09 -16.18
CA ALA A 84 4.29 3.05 -17.47
C ALA A 84 5.43 2.03 -17.43
N VAL A 85 6.21 2.02 -16.35
CA VAL A 85 7.31 1.04 -16.17
C VAL A 85 6.74 -0.38 -16.02
N ARG A 86 5.68 -0.55 -15.23
CA ARG A 86 5.03 -1.85 -15.06
C ARG A 86 4.56 -2.42 -16.40
N LYS A 87 3.91 -1.58 -17.19
CA LYS A 87 3.36 -1.96 -18.50
C LYS A 87 4.47 -2.37 -19.46
N GLU A 88 5.55 -1.60 -19.51
CA GLU A 88 6.71 -1.92 -20.33
C GLU A 88 7.33 -3.27 -19.96
N LYS A 89 7.50 -3.52 -18.66
CA LYS A 89 8.00 -4.81 -18.17
C LYS A 89 7.06 -5.95 -18.52
N ALA A 90 5.75 -5.74 -18.42
CA ALA A 90 4.75 -6.75 -18.77
C ALA A 90 4.80 -7.08 -20.26
N GLU A 91 5.02 -6.10 -21.11
CA GLU A 91 5.15 -6.32 -22.55
C GLU A 91 6.41 -7.11 -22.90
N LYS A 92 7.52 -6.83 -22.24
CA LYS A 92 8.81 -7.48 -22.51
C LYS A 92 8.95 -8.85 -21.85
N ARG A 93 8.43 -9.03 -20.66
CA ARG A 93 8.67 -10.21 -19.82
C ARG A 93 7.40 -11.01 -19.52
N GLY A 94 6.22 -10.46 -19.82
CA GLY A 94 4.93 -11.05 -19.47
C GLY A 94 4.56 -10.78 -18.00
N GLY A 95 3.39 -11.26 -17.65
CA GLY A 95 2.94 -11.31 -16.26
C GLY A 95 3.26 -12.67 -15.64
N PHE A 96 2.44 -13.10 -14.70
CA PHE A 96 2.67 -14.34 -13.95
C PHE A 96 1.64 -15.41 -14.25
N GLU A 97 0.75 -15.19 -15.21
CA GLU A 97 -0.38 -16.08 -15.50
C GLU A 97 0.03 -17.46 -16.00
N ALA A 98 1.20 -17.58 -16.64
CA ALA A 98 1.69 -18.85 -17.13
C ALA A 98 2.23 -19.78 -16.05
N LYS A 99 2.35 -19.27 -14.80
CA LYS A 99 2.75 -20.06 -13.63
C LYS A 99 4.13 -20.73 -13.77
N ILE A 100 5.05 -20.05 -14.44
CA ILE A 100 6.38 -20.61 -14.73
C ILE A 100 7.30 -20.48 -13.52
N PHE A 101 7.83 -21.60 -13.08
CA PHE A 101 8.80 -21.67 -12.01
C PHE A 101 10.18 -22.02 -12.59
N LEU A 102 11.09 -21.08 -12.60
CA LEU A 102 12.43 -21.30 -13.15
C LEU A 102 13.24 -22.13 -12.16
N ILE A 103 13.75 -23.27 -12.62
CA ILE A 103 14.54 -24.19 -11.79
C ILE A 103 16.04 -23.90 -11.90
N GLU A 104 16.55 -23.82 -13.11
CA GLU A 104 17.97 -23.54 -13.31
C GLU A 104 18.23 -22.98 -14.71
N VAL A 105 19.34 -22.35 -14.87
CA VAL A 105 19.81 -21.78 -16.14
C VAL A 105 21.28 -22.15 -16.32
N GLU A 106 21.64 -22.52 -17.54
CA GLU A 106 23.03 -22.73 -17.90
C GLU A 106 23.81 -21.40 -17.80
N GLU A 107 25.00 -21.46 -17.20
CA GLU A 107 25.83 -20.27 -17.06
C GLU A 107 26.58 -19.87 -18.34
#